data_3e4c93809de0d902bbc01701184f8e1b
#
_entry.id   3e4c93809de0d902bbc01701184f8e1b
#
_cell.length_a   1.000
_cell.length_b   1.000
_cell.length_c   1.000
_cell.angle_alpha   90.00
_cell.angle_beta   90.00
_cell.angle_gamma   90.00
#
_symmetry.space_group_name_H-M   'P 1'
#
loop_
_entity.id
_entity.type
_entity.pdbx_description
1 polymer ?
#
loop_
_entity_poly.entity_id
_entity_poly.type
_entity_poly.pdbx_seq_one_letter_code
_entity_poly.pdbx_strand_id
1 'polypeptide(L)'
;TFDVDSGFMKIAQKNIEKANLMKYVTMKKLDLKVAKRMPVSNADLVLIDLGDPWTVVPQARKMLKGSGGLFAICPTMNQLEKLTSSLIQNEFTDIECTEHILRTIEAREGKTRHSFQGIGHTTYLAYARKAFFEREKLRRTSSKNDKSKTKWFLYMETISKNNLKYPISFSG
;
A
#
# COMPACT_ATOMS: atom_id res chain seq x y z
N THR A 1 7.13 14.27 -4.48
CA THR A 1 7.87 13.01 -4.55
C THR A 1 9.20 13.08 -3.83
N PHE A 2 9.73 11.95 -3.37
CA PHE A 2 10.95 11.84 -2.59
C PHE A 2 11.84 10.77 -3.21
N ASP A 3 13.12 11.01 -3.28
CA ASP A 3 14.14 10.05 -3.70
C ASP A 3 15.46 10.36 -2.98
N VAL A 4 16.30 9.36 -2.81
CA VAL A 4 17.67 9.52 -2.25
C VAL A 4 18.71 9.78 -3.34
N ASP A 5 18.44 9.37 -4.58
CA ASP A 5 19.35 9.48 -5.70
C ASP A 5 19.12 10.76 -6.51
N SER A 6 20.14 11.61 -6.53
CA SER A 6 20.11 12.88 -7.28
C SER A 6 20.09 12.69 -8.80
N GLY A 7 20.61 11.56 -9.30
CA GLY A 7 20.61 11.23 -10.73
C GLY A 7 19.21 10.90 -11.21
N PHE A 8 18.51 10.00 -10.49
CA PHE A 8 17.12 9.67 -10.77
C PHE A 8 16.19 10.87 -10.62
N MET A 9 16.40 11.73 -9.62
CA MET A 9 15.66 12.98 -9.48
C MET A 9 15.80 13.89 -10.70
N LYS A 10 17.03 14.03 -11.28
CA LYS A 10 17.24 14.83 -12.49
C LYS A 10 16.48 14.26 -13.70
N ILE A 11 16.44 12.93 -13.83
CA ILE A 11 15.69 12.26 -14.91
C ILE A 11 14.19 12.49 -14.72
N ALA A 12 13.69 12.27 -13.50
CA ALA A 12 12.29 12.52 -13.16
C ALA A 12 11.88 13.96 -13.43
N GLN A 13 12.71 14.93 -13.02
CA GLN A 13 12.47 16.35 -13.31
C GLN A 13 12.31 16.62 -14.80
N LYS A 14 13.23 16.15 -15.64
CA LYS A 14 13.15 16.30 -17.10
C LYS A 14 11.86 15.70 -17.67
N ASN A 15 11.42 14.55 -17.16
CA ASN A 15 10.20 13.91 -17.61
C ASN A 15 8.95 14.72 -17.23
N ILE A 16 8.92 15.27 -16.00
CA ILE A 16 7.83 16.13 -15.50
C ILE A 16 7.79 17.46 -16.29
N GLU A 17 8.95 18.04 -16.59
CA GLU A 17 9.06 19.24 -17.44
C GLU A 17 8.51 18.99 -18.84
N LYS A 18 8.91 17.89 -19.49
CA LYS A 18 8.39 17.49 -20.82
C LYS A 18 6.85 17.29 -20.80
N ALA A 19 6.32 16.82 -19.70
CA ALA A 19 4.88 16.65 -19.53
C ALA A 19 4.14 17.96 -19.15
N ASN A 20 4.84 19.08 -18.96
CA ASN A 20 4.29 20.35 -18.47
C ASN A 20 3.59 20.24 -17.09
N LEU A 21 4.09 19.36 -16.22
CA LEU A 21 3.48 19.08 -14.90
C LEU A 21 4.24 19.69 -13.72
N MET A 22 5.31 20.45 -13.95
CA MET A 22 6.16 21.00 -12.88
C MET A 22 5.40 21.83 -11.84
N LYS A 23 4.35 22.54 -12.25
CA LYS A 23 3.53 23.35 -11.34
C LYS A 23 2.73 22.52 -10.31
N TYR A 24 2.58 21.23 -10.55
CA TYR A 24 1.84 20.31 -9.67
C TYR A 24 2.75 19.40 -8.84
N VAL A 25 4.06 19.39 -9.10
CA VAL A 25 4.99 18.42 -8.50
C VAL A 25 6.04 19.12 -7.67
N THR A 26 6.12 18.73 -6.39
CA THR A 26 7.23 19.11 -5.51
C THR A 26 8.17 17.92 -5.35
N MET A 27 9.44 18.12 -5.68
CA MET A 27 10.48 17.11 -5.57
C MET A 27 11.44 17.45 -4.42
N LYS A 28 11.76 16.45 -3.58
CA LYS A 28 12.71 16.63 -2.48
C LYS A 28 13.64 15.44 -2.39
N LYS A 29 14.95 15.71 -2.23
CA LYS A 29 15.92 14.67 -1.88
C LYS A 29 15.74 14.33 -0.40
N LEU A 30 15.25 13.14 -0.10
CA LEU A 30 14.97 12.72 1.26
C LEU A 30 14.90 11.19 1.36
N ASP A 31 15.58 10.63 2.35
CA ASP A 31 15.39 9.26 2.78
C ASP A 31 14.29 9.19 3.84
N LEU A 32 13.15 8.62 3.47
CA LEU A 32 12.01 8.45 4.37
C LEU A 32 12.28 7.44 5.50
N LYS A 33 13.22 6.50 5.32
CA LYS A 33 13.53 5.49 6.36
C LYS A 33 14.13 6.12 7.62
N VAL A 34 14.90 7.20 7.45
CA VAL A 34 15.58 7.90 8.55
C VAL A 34 14.98 9.26 8.88
N ALA A 35 13.94 9.69 8.16
CA ALA A 35 13.33 10.99 8.35
C ALA A 35 12.66 11.12 9.72
N LYS A 36 13.14 12.05 10.54
CA LYS A 36 12.57 12.34 11.88
C LYS A 36 11.23 13.08 11.80
N ARG A 37 11.05 13.93 10.79
CA ARG A 37 9.82 14.68 10.52
C ARG A 37 9.27 14.30 9.16
N MET A 38 7.97 14.08 9.10
CA MET A 38 7.33 13.80 7.82
C MET A 38 7.25 15.06 6.97
N PRO A 39 7.65 14.98 5.69
CA PRO A 39 7.69 16.13 4.78
C PRO A 39 6.30 16.59 4.33
N VAL A 40 5.29 15.75 4.51
CA VAL A 40 3.88 15.97 4.14
C VAL A 40 2.98 15.46 5.24
N SER A 41 1.82 16.08 5.41
CA SER A 41 0.73 15.63 6.27
C SER A 41 -0.58 15.70 5.50
N ASN A 42 -1.56 14.92 5.92
CA ASN A 42 -2.90 14.87 5.32
C ASN A 42 -2.93 14.50 3.82
N ALA A 43 -1.98 13.66 3.39
CA ALA A 43 -2.00 13.13 2.03
C ALA A 43 -3.21 12.21 1.81
N ASP A 44 -3.81 12.29 0.63
CA ASP A 44 -4.90 11.40 0.21
C ASP A 44 -4.37 10.01 -0.11
N LEU A 45 -3.20 9.94 -0.73
CA LEU A 45 -2.57 8.72 -1.19
C LEU A 45 -1.05 8.80 -1.03
N VAL A 46 -0.44 7.71 -0.62
CA VAL A 46 1.01 7.49 -0.63
C VAL A 46 1.31 6.34 -1.58
N LEU A 47 2.16 6.58 -2.57
CA LEU A 47 2.67 5.57 -3.49
C LEU A 47 4.09 5.19 -3.06
N ILE A 48 4.36 3.89 -2.95
CA ILE A 48 5.67 3.36 -2.56
C ILE A 48 6.20 2.47 -3.67
N ASP A 49 7.34 2.88 -4.26
CA ASP A 49 8.11 2.09 -5.20
C ASP A 49 9.55 2.02 -4.69
N LEU A 50 9.78 1.08 -3.78
CA LEU A 50 11.07 0.84 -3.12
C LEU A 50 11.36 -0.67 -3.07
N GLY A 51 12.63 -1.04 -3.04
CA GLY A 51 13.03 -2.44 -2.90
C GLY A 51 12.56 -3.10 -1.59
N ASP A 52 12.30 -2.31 -0.55
CA ASP A 52 11.86 -2.75 0.77
C ASP A 52 10.70 -1.88 1.31
N PRO A 53 9.53 -1.89 0.64
CA PRO A 53 8.42 -0.97 0.92
C PRO A 53 7.88 -1.05 2.35
N TRP A 54 7.99 -2.21 3.02
CA TRP A 54 7.56 -2.42 4.40
C TRP A 54 8.28 -1.54 5.41
N THR A 55 9.49 -1.09 5.10
CA THR A 55 10.32 -0.28 6.01
C THR A 55 9.79 1.14 6.19
N VAL A 56 9.04 1.66 5.21
CA VAL A 56 8.50 3.03 5.24
C VAL A 56 6.99 3.09 5.52
N VAL A 57 6.34 1.97 5.80
CA VAL A 57 4.91 1.92 6.15
C VAL A 57 4.58 2.80 7.37
N PRO A 58 5.37 2.81 8.46
CA PRO A 58 5.10 3.70 9.60
C PRO A 58 5.15 5.18 9.24
N GLN A 59 6.05 5.57 8.35
CA GLN A 59 6.18 6.95 7.86
C GLN A 59 5.00 7.30 6.93
N ALA A 60 4.66 6.42 6.01
CA ALA A 60 3.50 6.57 5.14
C ALA A 60 2.21 6.78 5.95
N ARG A 61 2.01 5.99 7.03
CA ARG A 61 0.88 6.18 7.92
C ARG A 61 0.82 7.57 8.55
N LYS A 62 1.96 8.14 8.94
CA LYS A 62 2.03 9.50 9.51
C LYS A 62 1.70 10.57 8.48
N MET A 63 2.04 10.36 7.22
CA MET A 63 1.76 11.28 6.12
C MET A 63 0.31 11.27 5.66
N LEU A 64 -0.38 10.13 5.77
CA LEU A 64 -1.75 9.96 5.32
C LEU A 64 -2.76 10.62 6.26
N LYS A 65 -3.80 11.23 5.69
CA LYS A 65 -5.02 11.59 6.41
C LYS A 65 -5.78 10.34 6.90
N GLY A 66 -6.80 10.50 7.73
CA GLY A 66 -7.73 9.42 8.07
C GLY A 66 -8.39 8.85 6.80
N SER A 67 -8.46 7.54 6.69
CA SER A 67 -8.96 6.81 5.49
C SER A 67 -8.14 7.03 4.21
N GLY A 68 -6.98 7.69 4.29
CA GLY A 68 -6.07 7.83 3.15
C GLY A 68 -5.51 6.49 2.69
N GLY A 69 -5.24 6.39 1.38
CA GLY A 69 -4.77 5.17 0.71
C GLY A 69 -3.24 5.04 0.73
N LEU A 70 -2.77 3.80 0.82
CA LEU A 70 -1.39 3.44 0.53
C LEU A 70 -1.40 2.46 -0.63
N PHE A 71 -0.54 2.68 -1.61
CA PHE A 71 -0.32 1.79 -2.73
C PHE A 71 1.17 1.46 -2.84
N ALA A 72 1.52 0.21 -3.02
CA ALA A 72 2.92 -0.20 -3.13
C ALA A 72 3.12 -1.27 -4.20
N ILE A 73 4.32 -1.28 -4.78
CA ILE A 73 4.77 -2.24 -5.79
C ILE A 73 5.78 -3.18 -5.15
N CYS A 74 5.56 -4.49 -5.32
CA CYS A 74 6.46 -5.54 -4.85
C CYS A 74 6.87 -6.45 -6.01
N PRO A 75 8.15 -6.51 -6.38
CA PRO A 75 8.65 -7.41 -7.41
C PRO A 75 8.51 -8.90 -7.07
N THR A 76 8.42 -9.27 -5.79
CA THR A 76 8.36 -10.66 -5.35
C THR A 76 7.27 -10.91 -4.30
N MET A 77 6.77 -12.14 -4.22
CA MET A 77 5.80 -12.56 -3.19
C MET A 77 6.35 -12.40 -1.78
N ASN A 78 7.63 -12.69 -1.55
CA ASN A 78 8.24 -12.52 -0.22
C ASN A 78 8.24 -11.05 0.24
N GLN A 79 8.39 -10.10 -0.69
CA GLN A 79 8.27 -8.67 -0.40
C GLN A 79 6.82 -8.29 -0.09
N LEU A 80 5.86 -8.84 -0.86
CA LEU A 80 4.44 -8.64 -0.64
C LEU A 80 4.00 -9.13 0.75
N GLU A 81 4.46 -10.32 1.15
CA GLU A 81 4.18 -10.89 2.48
C GLU A 81 4.71 -9.99 3.61
N LYS A 82 5.98 -9.53 3.51
CA LYS A 82 6.57 -8.59 4.48
C LYS A 82 5.80 -7.27 4.52
N LEU A 83 5.41 -6.74 3.36
CA LEU A 83 4.62 -5.52 3.27
C LEU A 83 3.26 -5.68 3.93
N THR A 84 2.54 -6.77 3.62
CA THR A 84 1.21 -7.05 4.22
C THR A 84 1.30 -7.17 5.73
N SER A 85 2.31 -7.87 6.25
CA SER A 85 2.57 -7.96 7.69
C SER A 85 2.81 -6.59 8.32
N SER A 86 3.62 -5.74 7.65
CA SER A 86 3.88 -4.37 8.12
C SER A 86 2.62 -3.49 8.07
N LEU A 87 1.78 -3.62 7.04
CA LEU A 87 0.51 -2.90 6.93
C LEU A 87 -0.43 -3.24 8.10
N ILE A 88 -0.59 -4.54 8.41
CA ILE A 88 -1.41 -5.01 9.54
C ILE A 88 -0.87 -4.45 10.86
N GLN A 89 0.44 -4.55 11.11
CA GLN A 89 1.06 -4.05 12.32
C GLN A 89 0.92 -2.54 12.50
N ASN A 90 0.81 -1.80 11.40
CA ASN A 90 0.62 -0.36 11.38
C ASN A 90 -0.86 0.05 11.22
N GLU A 91 -1.80 -0.83 11.54
CA GLU A 91 -3.24 -0.53 11.58
C GLU A 91 -3.80 -0.01 10.25
N PHE A 92 -3.38 -0.59 9.14
CA PHE A 92 -4.05 -0.44 7.86
C PHE A 92 -5.16 -1.47 7.72
N THR A 93 -6.20 -1.12 6.96
CA THR A 93 -7.37 -1.96 6.65
C THR A 93 -7.56 -2.04 5.14
N ASP A 94 -8.55 -2.82 4.70
CA ASP A 94 -8.87 -2.97 3.28
C ASP A 94 -7.62 -3.32 2.46
N ILE A 95 -6.83 -4.27 2.97
CA ILE A 95 -5.59 -4.68 2.32
C ILE A 95 -5.96 -5.59 1.16
N GLU A 96 -5.68 -5.12 -0.05
CA GLU A 96 -5.88 -5.85 -1.29
C GLU A 96 -4.54 -6.05 -2.00
N CYS A 97 -4.26 -7.27 -2.43
CA CYS A 97 -3.06 -7.63 -3.17
C CYS A 97 -3.46 -8.20 -4.52
N THR A 98 -2.89 -7.67 -5.61
CA THR A 98 -3.21 -8.09 -6.98
C THR A 98 -1.96 -8.33 -7.80
N GLU A 99 -2.09 -9.21 -8.79
CA GLU A 99 -1.14 -9.40 -9.88
C GLU A 99 -1.85 -9.19 -11.21
N HIS A 100 -1.22 -8.46 -12.13
CA HIS A 100 -1.78 -8.21 -13.45
C HIS A 100 -0.95 -8.92 -14.52
N ILE A 101 -1.54 -9.93 -15.17
CA ILE A 101 -0.90 -10.71 -16.20
C ILE A 101 -1.54 -10.40 -17.56
N LEU A 102 -0.77 -9.85 -18.49
CA LEU A 102 -1.18 -9.68 -19.87
C LEU A 102 -0.79 -10.92 -20.68
N ARG A 103 -1.79 -11.65 -21.22
CA ARG A 103 -1.59 -12.76 -22.15
C ARG A 103 -2.04 -12.37 -23.53
N THR A 104 -1.10 -12.34 -24.48
CA THR A 104 -1.42 -12.13 -25.89
C THR A 104 -1.85 -13.45 -26.54
N ILE A 105 -2.78 -13.34 -27.50
CA ILE A 105 -3.29 -14.46 -28.27
C ILE A 105 -2.87 -14.26 -29.73
N GLU A 106 -2.24 -15.27 -30.30
CA GLU A 106 -2.03 -15.38 -31.73
C GLU A 106 -3.29 -16.00 -32.36
N ALA A 107 -4.13 -15.17 -32.96
CA ALA A 107 -5.36 -15.61 -33.59
C ALA A 107 -5.10 -15.84 -35.10
N ARG A 108 -5.14 -17.10 -35.53
CA ARG A 108 -5.06 -17.50 -36.92
C ARG A 108 -6.08 -18.61 -37.16
N GLU A 109 -6.71 -18.62 -38.31
CA GLU A 109 -7.65 -19.69 -38.69
C GLU A 109 -7.00 -21.07 -38.52
N GLY A 110 -7.62 -21.94 -37.74
CA GLY A 110 -7.13 -23.29 -37.41
C GLY A 110 -5.91 -23.35 -36.49
N LYS A 111 -5.37 -22.22 -36.01
CA LYS A 111 -4.13 -22.19 -35.19
C LYS A 111 -4.18 -21.12 -34.09
N THR A 112 -5.34 -20.81 -33.54
CA THR A 112 -5.46 -19.86 -32.44
C THR A 112 -4.88 -20.43 -31.16
N ARG A 113 -3.94 -19.73 -30.55
CA ARG A 113 -3.25 -20.15 -29.33
C ARG A 113 -2.74 -18.93 -28.52
N HIS A 114 -2.41 -19.18 -27.28
CA HIS A 114 -1.64 -18.21 -26.51
C HIS A 114 -0.25 -18.01 -27.10
N SER A 115 0.24 -16.76 -27.13
CA SER A 115 1.63 -16.50 -27.47
C SER A 115 2.54 -17.24 -26.49
N PHE A 116 3.60 -17.90 -26.99
CA PHE A 116 4.63 -18.51 -26.16
C PHE A 116 5.59 -17.46 -25.57
N GLN A 117 5.59 -16.23 -26.09
CA GLN A 117 6.33 -15.11 -25.56
C GLN A 117 5.51 -14.45 -24.45
N GLY A 118 5.53 -15.03 -23.27
CA GLY A 118 4.97 -14.45 -22.06
C GLY A 118 6.08 -13.95 -21.14
N ILE A 119 5.87 -12.81 -20.48
CA ILE A 119 6.70 -12.42 -19.35
C ILE A 119 6.40 -13.41 -18.22
N GLY A 120 7.37 -14.25 -17.87
CA GLY A 120 7.23 -15.28 -16.82
C GLY A 120 7.24 -14.69 -15.39
N HIS A 121 7.38 -13.38 -15.25
CA HIS A 121 7.45 -12.68 -13.98
C HIS A 121 6.79 -11.30 -14.10
N THR A 122 5.89 -10.99 -13.18
CA THR A 122 5.22 -9.70 -13.06
C THR A 122 5.53 -9.07 -11.71
N THR A 123 4.96 -7.91 -11.44
CA THR A 123 4.99 -7.29 -10.13
C THR A 123 3.66 -7.47 -9.41
N TYR A 124 3.73 -7.52 -8.10
CA TYR A 124 2.56 -7.56 -7.22
C TYR A 124 2.25 -6.15 -6.73
N LEU A 125 0.98 -5.83 -6.69
CA LEU A 125 0.48 -4.53 -6.24
C LEU A 125 -0.24 -4.74 -4.91
N ALA A 126 0.04 -3.89 -3.93
CA ALA A 126 -0.68 -3.86 -2.68
C ALA A 126 -1.35 -2.51 -2.49
N TYR A 127 -2.62 -2.54 -2.15
CA TYR A 127 -3.39 -1.37 -1.72
C TYR A 127 -3.87 -1.56 -0.29
N ALA A 128 -3.91 -0.48 0.49
CA ALA A 128 -4.46 -0.50 1.84
C ALA A 128 -4.98 0.89 2.23
N ARG A 129 -5.87 0.94 3.22
CA ARG A 129 -6.38 2.18 3.80
C ARG A 129 -5.87 2.36 5.22
N LYS A 130 -5.51 3.60 5.57
CA LYS A 130 -5.22 3.97 6.95
C LYS A 130 -6.51 3.89 7.76
N ALA A 131 -6.57 2.99 8.74
CA ALA A 131 -7.71 2.92 9.64
C ALA A 131 -7.83 4.21 10.46
N PHE A 132 -9.06 4.71 10.58
CA PHE A 132 -9.40 5.82 11.45
C PHE A 132 -9.91 5.27 12.78
N PHE A 133 -9.03 5.14 13.76
CA PHE A 133 -9.39 4.74 15.11
C PHE A 133 -9.31 5.94 16.06
N GLU A 134 -10.41 6.29 16.69
CA GLU A 134 -10.40 7.08 17.91
C GLU A 134 -9.90 6.20 19.07
N ARG A 135 -8.60 6.22 19.33
CA ARG A 135 -7.97 5.44 20.42
C ARG A 135 -8.61 5.65 21.81
N GLU A 136 -9.29 6.76 22.03
CA GLU A 136 -9.89 7.07 23.34
C GLU A 136 -11.10 6.19 23.66
N LYS A 137 -11.92 5.80 22.69
CA LYS A 137 -13.10 4.97 22.93
C LYS A 137 -12.76 3.52 23.27
N LEU A 138 -11.66 2.99 22.69
CA LEU A 138 -11.24 1.61 22.94
C LEU A 138 -10.58 1.41 24.33
N ARG A 139 -9.99 2.43 24.92
CA ARG A 139 -9.39 2.35 26.26
C ARG A 139 -10.44 2.29 27.38
N ARG A 140 -11.65 2.79 27.17
CA ARG A 140 -12.71 2.82 28.18
C ARG A 140 -13.52 1.53 28.28
N THR A 141 -13.42 0.63 27.29
CA THR A 141 -14.16 -0.65 27.27
C THR A 141 -13.34 -1.86 27.70
N SER A 142 -12.02 -1.75 27.84
CA SER A 142 -11.20 -2.85 28.36
C SER A 142 -11.19 -2.82 29.90
N SER A 143 -12.11 -3.56 30.50
CA SER A 143 -12.03 -3.91 31.92
C SER A 143 -10.75 -4.73 32.16
N LYS A 144 -10.11 -4.51 33.31
CA LYS A 144 -8.74 -4.91 33.67
C LYS A 144 -8.40 -6.40 33.67
N ASN A 145 -9.26 -7.29 33.19
CA ASN A 145 -9.11 -8.74 33.47
C ASN A 145 -9.11 -9.70 32.28
N ASP A 146 -8.99 -9.24 31.04
CA ASP A 146 -8.93 -10.18 29.91
C ASP A 146 -7.70 -9.97 29.03
N LYS A 147 -6.57 -10.54 29.45
CA LYS A 147 -5.30 -10.53 28.70
C LYS A 147 -5.26 -11.53 27.53
N SER A 148 -6.31 -12.32 27.29
CA SER A 148 -6.32 -13.42 26.32
C SER A 148 -7.00 -13.10 24.97
N LYS A 149 -7.67 -11.97 24.84
CA LYS A 149 -8.29 -11.59 23.56
C LYS A 149 -7.26 -10.98 22.62
N THR A 150 -6.90 -11.74 21.61
CA THR A 150 -6.01 -11.28 20.53
C THR A 150 -6.60 -10.04 19.86
N LYS A 151 -5.72 -9.12 19.42
CA LYS A 151 -6.02 -7.86 18.73
C LYS A 151 -7.04 -8.01 17.56
N TRP A 152 -7.12 -9.19 16.97
CA TRP A 152 -8.05 -9.61 15.93
C TRP A 152 -9.52 -9.71 16.39
N PHE A 153 -9.74 -10.19 17.60
CA PHE A 153 -11.10 -10.33 18.14
C PHE A 153 -11.75 -8.97 18.38
N LEU A 154 -10.98 -7.99 18.86
CA LEU A 154 -11.44 -6.60 19.03
C LEU A 154 -11.75 -5.92 17.70
N TYR A 155 -10.99 -6.22 16.64
CA TYR A 155 -11.22 -5.71 15.29
C TYR A 155 -12.53 -6.24 14.71
N MET A 156 -12.78 -7.54 14.80
CA MET A 156 -14.01 -8.18 14.31
C MET A 156 -15.25 -7.75 15.09
N GLU A 157 -15.14 -7.57 16.39
CA GLU A 157 -16.25 -7.12 17.24
C GLU A 157 -16.65 -5.66 16.93
N THR A 158 -15.68 -4.80 16.59
CA THR A 158 -15.91 -3.40 16.20
C THR A 158 -16.59 -3.31 14.84
N ILE A 159 -16.22 -4.15 13.87
CA ILE A 159 -16.87 -4.22 12.55
C ILE A 159 -18.33 -4.70 12.71
N SER A 160 -18.56 -5.71 13.50
CA SER A 160 -19.90 -6.28 13.76
C SER A 160 -20.85 -5.26 14.43
N LYS A 161 -20.36 -4.50 15.42
CA LYS A 161 -21.16 -3.50 16.14
C LYS A 161 -21.49 -2.25 15.33
N ASN A 162 -20.67 -1.92 14.33
CA ASN A 162 -20.86 -0.71 13.52
C ASN A 162 -21.60 -0.94 12.20
N ASN A 163 -22.19 -2.13 11.98
CA ASN A 163 -22.94 -2.47 10.76
C ASN A 163 -22.18 -2.20 9.45
N LEU A 164 -20.85 -2.21 9.47
CA LEU A 164 -20.03 -2.11 8.29
C LEU A 164 -20.07 -3.47 7.55
N LYS A 165 -21.03 -3.59 6.63
CA LYS A 165 -21.10 -4.72 5.70
C LYS A 165 -19.92 -4.66 4.73
N TYR A 166 -18.89 -5.42 5.02
CA TYR A 166 -17.92 -5.80 4.00
C TYR A 166 -18.08 -7.29 3.71
N PRO A 167 -18.36 -7.67 2.46
CA PRO A 167 -18.38 -9.08 2.09
C PRO A 167 -16.93 -9.56 2.03
N ILE A 168 -16.47 -10.25 3.07
CA ILE A 168 -15.31 -11.10 2.96
C ILE A 168 -15.84 -12.42 2.39
N SER A 169 -15.82 -12.56 1.07
CA SER A 169 -16.03 -13.87 0.45
C SER A 169 -14.70 -14.62 0.50
N PHE A 170 -14.58 -15.52 1.46
CA PHE A 170 -13.63 -16.62 1.32
C PHE A 170 -14.31 -17.67 0.42
N SER A 171 -14.00 -17.67 -0.88
CA SER A 171 -14.18 -18.83 -1.73
C SER A 171 -12.97 -19.71 -1.55
N GLY A 172 -13.17 -20.91 -0.98
CA GLY A 172 -12.20 -21.99 -0.88
C GLY A 172 -11.74 -22.52 -2.21
#